data_57214d256531303c13aad849559d481f
#
_entry.id   57214d256531303c13aad849559d481f
#
_cell.length_a   1.000
_cell.length_b   1.000
_cell.length_c   1.000
_cell.angle_alpha   90.00
_cell.angle_beta   90.00
_cell.angle_gamma   90.00
#
_symmetry.space_group_name_H-M   'P 1'
#
loop_
_entity.id
_entity.type
_entity.pdbx_description
1 polymer ?
#
loop_
_entity_poly.entity_id
_entity_poly.type
_entity_poly.pdbx_seq_one_letter_code
_entity_poly.pdbx_strand_id
1 'polypeptide(L)'
;MIDGSYNFQQDFIKVFESYSVFVAVAAAIMFGAWKAWKKYSHEFGKNDNFINIHTEIHEMLTELRVVTDAARAQVIQFHNGEYFMDGVSMRKFSLTHESLAIGIDSDANRIKNLLCSMFVPLLNLVLEDTPKVYYTVDLKNSYLKQYLESRNVEAFSVLPITIQNAKTGFIMVQWCSSLKAERIDSVGVMGELTKVRDRITAQLGQQKR
;
A
#
# COMPACT_ATOMS: atom_id res chain seq x y z
N MET A 1 -6.21 48.11 73.46
CA MET A 1 -6.38 48.61 72.07
C MET A 1 -5.93 47.55 71.18
N ILE A 2 -6.84 46.81 70.55
CA ILE A 2 -6.55 45.78 69.52
C ILE A 2 -6.70 46.46 68.19
N ASP A 3 -5.55 46.75 67.57
CA ASP A 3 -5.49 47.40 66.26
C ASP A 3 -5.61 46.28 65.19
N GLY A 4 -6.84 45.92 64.90
CA GLY A 4 -7.17 44.92 63.89
C GLY A 4 -7.61 45.62 62.62
N SER A 5 -6.70 46.32 61.93
CA SER A 5 -6.95 46.71 60.54
C SER A 5 -6.86 45.46 59.65
N TYR A 6 -7.97 44.74 59.52
CA TYR A 6 -8.14 43.69 58.54
C TYR A 6 -7.96 44.29 57.14
N ASN A 7 -6.87 43.96 56.51
CA ASN A 7 -6.53 44.48 55.20
C ASN A 7 -7.24 43.63 54.11
N PHE A 8 -8.57 43.78 54.06
CA PHE A 8 -9.47 43.07 53.13
C PHE A 8 -9.00 43.11 51.68
N GLN A 9 -8.35 44.23 51.30
CA GLN A 9 -7.80 44.32 49.92
C GLN A 9 -6.63 43.37 49.69
N GLN A 10 -5.74 43.14 50.64
CA GLN A 10 -4.61 42.21 50.45
C GLN A 10 -5.06 40.75 50.44
N ASP A 11 -6.05 40.38 51.22
CA ASP A 11 -6.59 39.04 51.22
C ASP A 11 -7.40 38.76 49.96
N PHE A 12 -8.14 39.75 49.45
CA PHE A 12 -8.84 39.62 48.16
C PHE A 12 -7.87 39.43 46.97
N ILE A 13 -6.78 40.18 46.94
CA ILE A 13 -5.75 40.07 45.90
C ILE A 13 -5.10 38.66 45.93
N LYS A 14 -4.75 38.17 47.11
CA LYS A 14 -4.17 36.82 47.28
C LYS A 14 -5.11 35.70 46.82
N VAL A 15 -6.39 35.82 47.15
CA VAL A 15 -7.43 34.86 46.69
C VAL A 15 -7.57 34.94 45.19
N PHE A 16 -7.60 36.12 44.59
CA PHE A 16 -7.71 36.29 43.14
C PHE A 16 -6.48 35.76 42.40
N GLU A 17 -5.27 36.00 42.92
CA GLU A 17 -4.04 35.44 42.37
C GLU A 17 -4.03 33.91 42.41
N SER A 18 -4.49 33.31 43.53
CA SER A 18 -4.63 31.83 43.65
C SER A 18 -5.60 31.27 42.63
N TYR A 19 -6.76 31.88 42.41
CA TYR A 19 -7.74 31.45 41.44
C TYR A 19 -7.22 31.58 39.99
N SER A 20 -6.47 32.63 39.69
CA SER A 20 -5.90 32.87 38.37
C SER A 20 -4.88 31.78 38.00
N VAL A 21 -4.06 31.34 38.95
CA VAL A 21 -3.12 30.23 38.78
C VAL A 21 -3.87 28.90 38.53
N PHE A 22 -4.93 28.62 39.30
CA PHE A 22 -5.75 27.43 39.11
C PHE A 22 -6.41 27.41 37.74
N VAL A 23 -6.95 28.51 37.26
CA VAL A 23 -7.56 28.62 35.94
C VAL A 23 -6.53 28.44 34.84
N ALA A 24 -5.33 29.00 34.98
CA ALA A 24 -4.24 28.83 34.02
C ALA A 24 -3.77 27.37 33.92
N VAL A 25 -3.63 26.68 35.07
CA VAL A 25 -3.25 25.27 35.10
C VAL A 25 -4.35 24.38 34.49
N ALA A 26 -5.61 24.63 34.82
CA ALA A 26 -6.74 23.90 34.23
C ALA A 26 -6.83 24.12 32.71
N ALA A 27 -6.62 25.34 32.24
CA ALA A 27 -6.58 25.65 30.81
C ALA A 27 -5.41 24.93 30.10
N ALA A 28 -4.23 24.90 30.71
CA ALA A 28 -3.07 24.20 30.17
C ALA A 28 -3.31 22.66 30.06
N ILE A 29 -3.94 22.05 31.07
CA ILE A 29 -4.31 20.64 31.08
C ILE A 29 -5.35 20.36 30.00
N MET A 30 -6.39 21.17 29.87
CA MET A 30 -7.42 21.02 28.85
C MET A 30 -6.84 21.18 27.44
N PHE A 31 -5.96 22.12 27.23
CA PHE A 31 -5.28 22.32 25.93
C PHE A 31 -4.37 21.15 25.60
N GLY A 32 -3.62 20.63 26.56
CA GLY A 32 -2.80 19.42 26.40
C GLY A 32 -3.64 18.18 26.05
N ALA A 33 -4.74 17.97 26.79
CA ALA A 33 -5.68 16.89 26.54
C ALA A 33 -6.36 17.02 25.17
N TRP A 34 -6.78 18.22 24.76
CA TRP A 34 -7.36 18.49 23.44
C TRP A 34 -6.36 18.22 22.31
N LYS A 35 -5.09 18.64 22.49
CA LYS A 35 -4.03 18.40 21.51
C LYS A 35 -3.69 16.91 21.38
N ALA A 36 -3.65 16.19 22.50
CA ALA A 36 -3.48 14.73 22.52
C ALA A 36 -4.65 14.03 21.85
N TRP A 37 -5.89 14.40 22.20
CA TRP A 37 -7.11 13.86 21.58
C TRP A 37 -7.13 14.09 20.08
N LYS A 38 -6.80 15.29 19.60
CA LYS A 38 -6.74 15.61 18.17
C LYS A 38 -5.69 14.77 17.42
N LYS A 39 -4.54 14.52 18.05
CA LYS A 39 -3.51 13.64 17.48
C LYS A 39 -4.01 12.19 17.43
N TYR A 40 -4.59 11.67 18.51
CA TYR A 40 -5.12 10.31 18.59
C TYR A 40 -6.28 10.09 17.60
N SER A 41 -7.26 10.97 17.56
CA SER A 41 -8.40 10.84 16.64
C SER A 41 -7.99 10.88 15.17
N HIS A 42 -6.96 11.67 14.84
CA HIS A 42 -6.43 11.71 13.47
C HIS A 42 -5.65 10.42 13.09
N GLU A 43 -4.95 9.81 14.04
CA GLU A 43 -4.27 8.52 13.80
C GLU A 43 -5.27 7.37 13.67
N PHE A 44 -6.35 7.34 14.48
CA PHE A 44 -7.40 6.34 14.37
C PHE A 44 -8.15 6.43 13.04
N GLY A 45 -8.58 7.62 12.62
CA GLY A 45 -9.26 7.77 11.32
C GLY A 45 -8.38 7.45 10.12
N LYS A 46 -7.06 7.62 10.21
CA LYS A 46 -6.12 7.16 9.18
C LYS A 46 -6.02 5.63 9.14
N ASN A 47 -6.04 4.96 10.30
CA ASN A 47 -5.97 3.51 10.36
C ASN A 47 -7.22 2.86 9.78
N ASP A 48 -8.42 3.38 10.04
CA ASP A 48 -9.66 2.84 9.48
C ASP A 48 -9.68 2.97 7.96
N ASN A 49 -9.30 4.12 7.42
CA ASN A 49 -9.20 4.33 5.98
C ASN A 49 -8.13 3.42 5.34
N PHE A 50 -7.00 3.23 6.02
CA PHE A 50 -5.95 2.32 5.58
C PHE A 50 -6.48 0.88 5.50
N ILE A 51 -7.12 0.38 6.56
CA ILE A 51 -7.68 -0.98 6.60
C ILE A 51 -8.71 -1.16 5.47
N ASN A 52 -9.63 -0.22 5.30
CA ASN A 52 -10.67 -0.28 4.28
C ASN A 52 -10.08 -0.35 2.86
N ILE A 53 -9.12 0.51 2.53
CA ILE A 53 -8.46 0.52 1.22
C ILE A 53 -7.77 -0.83 0.94
N HIS A 54 -7.05 -1.37 1.93
CA HIS A 54 -6.35 -2.65 1.74
C HIS A 54 -7.32 -3.83 1.64
N THR A 55 -8.43 -3.80 2.38
CA THR A 55 -9.51 -4.80 2.27
C THR A 55 -10.12 -4.78 0.87
N GLU A 56 -10.50 -3.61 0.36
CA GLU A 56 -11.05 -3.47 -0.99
C GLU A 56 -10.08 -3.96 -2.07
N ILE A 57 -8.77 -3.69 -1.93
CA ILE A 57 -7.76 -4.20 -2.86
C ILE A 57 -7.71 -5.73 -2.83
N HIS A 58 -7.79 -6.36 -1.65
CA HIS A 58 -7.83 -7.82 -1.54
C HIS A 58 -9.10 -8.42 -2.16
N GLU A 59 -10.25 -7.78 -1.99
CA GLU A 59 -11.51 -8.19 -2.62
C GLU A 59 -11.41 -8.11 -4.15
N MET A 60 -10.91 -6.98 -4.69
CA MET A 60 -10.69 -6.80 -6.13
C MET A 60 -9.73 -7.84 -6.71
N LEU A 61 -8.64 -8.17 -6.01
CA LEU A 61 -7.71 -9.21 -6.45
C LEU A 61 -8.36 -10.61 -6.40
N THR A 62 -9.22 -10.86 -5.41
CA THR A 62 -9.93 -12.14 -5.31
C THR A 62 -10.97 -12.27 -6.43
N GLU A 63 -11.71 -11.22 -6.73
CA GLU A 63 -12.62 -11.16 -7.87
C GLU A 63 -11.86 -11.43 -9.18
N LEU A 64 -10.77 -10.69 -9.42
CA LEU A 64 -9.93 -10.87 -10.59
C LEU A 64 -9.41 -12.30 -10.73
N ARG A 65 -8.86 -12.88 -9.65
CA ARG A 65 -8.35 -14.24 -9.65
C ARG A 65 -9.43 -15.27 -9.99
N VAL A 66 -10.63 -15.10 -9.44
CA VAL A 66 -11.76 -16.02 -9.69
C VAL A 66 -12.25 -15.91 -11.13
N VAL A 67 -12.47 -14.70 -11.62
CA VAL A 67 -12.95 -14.47 -13.01
C VAL A 67 -11.95 -14.96 -14.03
N THR A 68 -10.66 -14.82 -13.75
CA THR A 68 -9.59 -15.26 -14.66
C THR A 68 -9.16 -16.71 -14.44
N ASP A 69 -9.75 -17.45 -13.50
CA ASP A 69 -9.31 -18.79 -13.08
C ASP A 69 -7.78 -18.88 -12.84
N ALA A 70 -7.20 -17.78 -12.32
CA ALA A 70 -5.78 -17.69 -12.08
C ALA A 70 -5.36 -18.38 -10.78
N ALA A 71 -4.10 -18.83 -10.74
CA ALA A 71 -3.49 -19.37 -9.53
C ALA A 71 -3.16 -18.27 -8.52
N ARG A 72 -2.68 -17.10 -9.01
CA ARG A 72 -2.33 -15.94 -8.19
C ARG A 72 -2.77 -14.65 -8.87
N ALA A 73 -3.25 -13.70 -8.07
CA ALA A 73 -3.41 -12.30 -8.46
C ALA A 73 -2.70 -11.43 -7.42
N GLN A 74 -1.80 -10.56 -7.87
CA GLN A 74 -0.83 -9.88 -7.03
C GLN A 74 -0.74 -8.39 -7.36
N VAL A 75 -0.58 -7.54 -6.32
CA VAL A 75 -0.14 -6.14 -6.45
C VAL A 75 1.30 -6.04 -5.96
N ILE A 76 2.15 -5.54 -6.81
CA ILE A 76 3.57 -5.35 -6.55
C ILE A 76 3.88 -3.86 -6.67
N GLN A 77 4.50 -3.27 -5.65
CA GLN A 77 4.80 -1.85 -5.61
C GLN A 77 6.29 -1.57 -5.63
N PHE A 78 6.67 -0.53 -6.38
CA PHE A 78 8.04 -0.02 -6.37
C PHE A 78 8.28 0.84 -5.14
N HIS A 79 9.47 0.71 -4.58
CA HIS A 79 9.91 1.56 -3.49
C HIS A 79 11.41 1.82 -3.58
N ASN A 80 11.85 2.87 -2.89
CA ASN A 80 13.26 3.17 -2.79
C ASN A 80 13.94 2.14 -1.90
N GLY A 81 15.10 1.69 -2.37
CA GLY A 81 16.01 0.88 -1.58
C GLY A 81 17.09 1.74 -0.93
N GLU A 82 18.24 1.15 -0.75
CA GLU A 82 19.47 1.85 -0.38
C GLU A 82 20.01 2.70 -1.54
N TYR A 83 20.99 3.54 -1.27
CA TYR A 83 21.68 4.29 -2.29
C TYR A 83 23.03 3.65 -2.59
N PHE A 84 23.45 3.69 -3.86
CA PHE A 84 24.81 3.40 -4.23
C PHE A 84 25.74 4.52 -3.75
N MET A 85 27.05 4.26 -3.76
CA MET A 85 28.05 5.26 -3.32
C MET A 85 28.03 6.56 -4.15
N ASP A 86 27.52 6.50 -5.37
CA ASP A 86 27.31 7.65 -6.28
C ASP A 86 25.99 8.40 -6.02
N GLY A 87 25.22 8.01 -5.00
CA GLY A 87 23.95 8.62 -4.64
C GLY A 87 22.76 8.17 -5.49
N VAL A 88 22.94 7.27 -6.45
CA VAL A 88 21.83 6.70 -7.23
C VAL A 88 21.02 5.72 -6.38
N SER A 89 19.68 5.87 -6.40
CA SER A 89 18.78 4.99 -5.63
C SER A 89 18.74 3.59 -6.22
N MET A 90 18.95 2.58 -5.39
CA MET A 90 18.66 1.19 -5.71
C MET A 90 17.15 0.99 -5.72
N ARG A 91 16.52 0.99 -6.90
CA ARG A 91 15.08 0.72 -7.02
C ARG A 91 14.79 -0.73 -6.69
N LYS A 92 13.82 -0.93 -5.82
CA LYS A 92 13.33 -2.24 -5.37
C LYS A 92 11.82 -2.33 -5.60
N PHE A 93 11.31 -3.55 -5.55
CA PHE A 93 9.88 -3.79 -5.52
C PHE A 93 9.54 -4.87 -4.50
N SER A 94 8.32 -4.83 -3.98
CA SER A 94 7.79 -5.81 -3.04
C SER A 94 6.33 -6.12 -3.35
N LEU A 95 5.94 -7.37 -3.10
CA LEU A 95 4.56 -7.80 -3.09
C LEU A 95 3.85 -7.16 -1.89
N THR A 96 2.74 -6.45 -2.15
CA THR A 96 1.96 -5.78 -1.11
C THR A 96 0.62 -6.43 -0.86
N HIS A 97 0.00 -7.01 -1.91
CA HIS A 97 -1.28 -7.71 -1.80
C HIS A 97 -1.25 -8.95 -2.69
N GLU A 98 -1.89 -10.01 -2.24
CA GLU A 98 -1.95 -11.28 -2.95
C GLU A 98 -3.28 -11.98 -2.70
N SER A 99 -3.89 -12.53 -3.76
CA SER A 99 -4.98 -13.49 -3.68
C SER A 99 -4.55 -14.80 -4.32
N LEU A 100 -4.76 -15.91 -3.61
CA LEU A 100 -4.27 -17.25 -3.96
C LEU A 100 -5.42 -18.21 -4.21
N ALA A 101 -5.26 -19.10 -5.18
CA ALA A 101 -6.11 -20.27 -5.31
C ALA A 101 -5.77 -21.31 -4.22
N ILE A 102 -6.71 -22.20 -3.94
CA ILE A 102 -6.51 -23.27 -2.95
C ILE A 102 -5.34 -24.16 -3.38
N GLY A 103 -4.43 -24.44 -2.44
CA GLY A 103 -3.25 -25.27 -2.69
C GLY A 103 -2.07 -24.55 -3.34
N ILE A 104 -2.14 -23.24 -3.53
CA ILE A 104 -1.06 -22.43 -4.08
C ILE A 104 -0.32 -21.70 -2.96
N ASP A 105 1.01 -21.82 -2.95
CA ASP A 105 1.86 -21.15 -1.96
C ASP A 105 1.98 -19.64 -2.22
N SER A 106 2.06 -18.88 -1.13
CA SER A 106 2.31 -17.43 -1.17
C SER A 106 3.71 -17.08 -1.66
N ASP A 107 3.81 -15.95 -2.36
CA ASP A 107 5.06 -15.33 -2.76
C ASP A 107 5.48 -14.16 -1.86
N ALA A 108 4.73 -13.85 -0.80
CA ALA A 108 4.94 -12.68 0.05
C ALA A 108 6.36 -12.59 0.64
N ASN A 109 6.95 -13.73 1.02
CA ASN A 109 8.32 -13.78 1.53
C ASN A 109 9.40 -13.78 0.44
N ARG A 110 9.04 -14.12 -0.80
CA ARG A 110 9.97 -14.23 -1.93
C ARG A 110 10.07 -12.94 -2.73
N ILE A 111 8.95 -12.25 -2.90
CA ILE A 111 8.90 -10.93 -3.56
C ILE A 111 8.96 -9.84 -2.49
N LYS A 112 10.06 -9.80 -1.76
CA LYS A 112 10.33 -8.77 -0.75
C LYS A 112 11.67 -8.10 -1.03
N ASN A 113 11.64 -6.78 -1.22
CA ASN A 113 12.86 -5.98 -1.46
C ASN A 113 13.70 -6.46 -2.66
N LEU A 114 13.08 -6.98 -3.71
CA LEU A 114 13.79 -7.43 -4.89
C LEU A 114 14.34 -6.26 -5.71
N LEU A 115 15.57 -6.40 -6.19
CA LEU A 115 16.22 -5.38 -7.02
C LEU A 115 15.60 -5.33 -8.42
N CYS A 116 15.15 -4.17 -8.84
CA CYS A 116 14.62 -3.95 -10.19
C CYS A 116 15.62 -4.37 -11.28
N SER A 117 16.92 -4.19 -11.06
CA SER A 117 17.98 -4.56 -12.00
C SER A 117 18.05 -6.05 -12.33
N MET A 118 17.58 -6.92 -11.44
CA MET A 118 17.54 -8.37 -11.69
C MET A 118 16.33 -8.79 -12.55
N PHE A 119 15.30 -7.94 -12.62
CA PHE A 119 14.03 -8.24 -13.29
C PHE A 119 13.76 -7.32 -14.48
N VAL A 120 14.81 -6.85 -15.16
CA VAL A 120 14.67 -5.97 -16.34
C VAL A 120 13.71 -6.54 -17.40
N PRO A 121 13.71 -7.85 -17.73
CA PRO A 121 12.73 -8.41 -18.66
C PRO A 121 11.27 -8.20 -18.20
N LEU A 122 10.97 -8.40 -16.91
CA LEU A 122 9.64 -8.15 -16.36
C LEU A 122 9.26 -6.66 -16.46
N LEU A 123 10.19 -5.78 -16.10
CA LEU A 123 9.95 -4.35 -16.14
C LEU A 123 9.69 -3.83 -17.55
N ASN A 124 10.34 -4.39 -18.56
CA ASN A 124 10.06 -4.06 -19.97
C ASN A 124 8.61 -4.42 -20.33
N LEU A 125 8.11 -5.61 -19.91
CA LEU A 125 6.72 -5.99 -20.14
C LEU A 125 5.73 -5.05 -19.41
N VAL A 126 6.06 -4.65 -18.19
CA VAL A 126 5.27 -3.64 -17.44
C VAL A 126 5.25 -2.28 -18.16
N LEU A 127 6.34 -1.93 -18.86
CA LEU A 127 6.42 -0.66 -19.59
C LEU A 127 5.57 -0.67 -20.86
N GLU A 128 5.30 -1.82 -21.48
CA GLU A 128 4.48 -1.94 -22.68
C GLU A 128 3.03 -1.49 -22.46
N ASP A 129 2.52 -1.55 -21.20
CA ASP A 129 1.16 -1.19 -20.79
C ASP A 129 0.06 -1.80 -21.68
N THR A 130 0.32 -2.99 -22.17
CA THR A 130 -0.60 -3.71 -23.05
C THR A 130 -1.09 -4.97 -22.34
N PRO A 131 -2.40 -5.10 -22.10
CA PRO A 131 -2.94 -6.30 -21.46
C PRO A 131 -2.85 -7.47 -22.43
N LYS A 132 -1.94 -8.40 -22.15
CA LYS A 132 -1.81 -9.66 -22.88
C LYS A 132 -1.25 -10.76 -21.99
N VAL A 133 -1.44 -12.01 -22.40
CA VAL A 133 -0.84 -13.18 -21.75
C VAL A 133 0.54 -13.42 -22.32
N TYR A 134 1.49 -13.64 -21.43
CA TYR A 134 2.86 -14.09 -21.75
C TYR A 134 3.03 -15.51 -21.27
N TYR A 135 3.68 -16.36 -22.07
CA TYR A 135 3.98 -17.74 -21.70
C TYR A 135 5.42 -17.84 -21.22
N THR A 136 5.61 -18.54 -20.09
CA THR A 136 6.94 -18.70 -19.48
C THR A 136 7.92 -19.41 -20.42
N VAL A 137 7.42 -20.35 -21.22
CA VAL A 137 8.23 -21.09 -22.20
C VAL A 137 8.87 -20.16 -23.25
N ASP A 138 8.17 -19.08 -23.64
CA ASP A 138 8.63 -18.16 -24.68
C ASP A 138 9.63 -17.12 -24.15
N LEU A 139 9.81 -17.03 -22.85
CA LEU A 139 10.78 -16.11 -22.26
C LEU A 139 12.21 -16.56 -22.56
N LYS A 140 13.07 -15.60 -22.87
CA LYS A 140 14.52 -15.83 -22.92
C LYS A 140 15.02 -16.26 -21.54
N ASN A 141 16.08 -17.09 -21.54
CA ASN A 141 16.71 -17.51 -20.27
C ASN A 141 17.13 -16.28 -19.45
N SER A 142 16.55 -16.13 -18.29
CA SER A 142 16.68 -14.95 -17.42
C SER A 142 16.30 -15.32 -15.99
N TYR A 143 16.62 -14.45 -15.04
CA TYR A 143 16.18 -14.60 -13.66
C TYR A 143 14.66 -14.66 -13.56
N LEU A 144 13.92 -13.87 -14.35
CA LEU A 144 12.47 -13.91 -14.41
C LEU A 144 11.96 -15.31 -14.81
N LYS A 145 12.51 -15.90 -15.89
CA LYS A 145 12.10 -17.24 -16.35
C LYS A 145 12.33 -18.28 -15.27
N GLN A 146 13.52 -18.31 -14.68
CA GLN A 146 13.87 -19.25 -13.60
C GLN A 146 12.94 -19.07 -12.38
N TYR A 147 12.62 -17.83 -12.02
CA TYR A 147 11.67 -17.53 -10.94
C TYR A 147 10.30 -18.12 -11.26
N LEU A 148 9.73 -17.85 -12.45
CA LEU A 148 8.40 -18.33 -12.85
C LEU A 148 8.34 -19.87 -12.92
N GLU A 149 9.37 -20.50 -13.49
CA GLU A 149 9.50 -21.97 -13.54
C GLU A 149 9.54 -22.58 -12.13
N SER A 150 10.29 -21.99 -11.20
CA SER A 150 10.38 -22.44 -9.81
C SER A 150 9.04 -22.37 -9.06
N ARG A 151 8.08 -21.59 -9.59
CA ARG A 151 6.74 -21.41 -9.06
C ARG A 151 5.66 -22.13 -9.87
N ASN A 152 6.06 -22.98 -10.81
CA ASN A 152 5.19 -23.69 -11.75
C ASN A 152 4.24 -22.74 -12.50
N VAL A 153 4.70 -21.52 -12.83
CA VAL A 153 3.93 -20.55 -13.60
C VAL A 153 4.15 -20.83 -15.07
N GLU A 154 3.12 -21.25 -15.79
CA GLU A 154 3.16 -21.49 -17.22
C GLU A 154 2.83 -20.25 -18.04
N ALA A 155 1.94 -19.40 -17.51
CA ALA A 155 1.57 -18.14 -18.14
C ALA A 155 1.32 -17.05 -17.13
N PHE A 156 1.47 -15.80 -17.54
CA PHE A 156 1.22 -14.64 -16.70
C PHE A 156 0.80 -13.41 -17.52
N SER A 157 0.19 -12.44 -16.87
CA SER A 157 -0.09 -11.13 -17.41
C SER A 157 0.36 -10.04 -16.43
N VAL A 158 0.83 -8.91 -16.94
CA VAL A 158 1.26 -7.77 -16.12
C VAL A 158 0.70 -6.48 -16.66
N LEU A 159 0.24 -5.59 -15.77
CA LEU A 159 -0.21 -4.25 -16.09
C LEU A 159 0.34 -3.24 -15.09
N PRO A 160 0.84 -2.07 -15.55
CA PRO A 160 1.37 -1.03 -14.66
C PRO A 160 0.26 -0.38 -13.83
N ILE A 161 0.62 0.01 -12.61
CA ILE A 161 -0.14 0.92 -11.74
C ILE A 161 0.53 2.29 -11.87
N THR A 162 -0.21 3.26 -12.42
CA THR A 162 0.29 4.61 -12.67
C THR A 162 -0.46 5.62 -11.82
N ILE A 163 0.21 6.28 -10.88
CA ILE A 163 -0.36 7.32 -10.01
C ILE A 163 0.38 8.62 -10.29
N GLN A 164 -0.36 9.70 -10.59
CA GLN A 164 0.21 11.02 -10.90
C GLN A 164 1.32 10.96 -11.98
N ASN A 165 1.05 10.25 -13.08
CA ASN A 165 1.97 10.02 -14.20
C ASN A 165 3.27 9.26 -13.84
N ALA A 166 3.37 8.70 -12.65
CA ALA A 166 4.49 7.85 -12.24
C ALA A 166 4.04 6.39 -12.12
N LYS A 167 4.78 5.47 -12.74
CA LYS A 167 4.58 4.03 -12.53
C LYS A 167 5.04 3.69 -11.12
N THR A 168 4.08 3.39 -10.23
CA THR A 168 4.32 3.13 -8.80
C THR A 168 4.34 1.65 -8.46
N GLY A 169 3.94 0.80 -9.40
CA GLY A 169 3.88 -0.64 -9.24
C GLY A 169 3.26 -1.30 -10.46
N PHE A 170 2.82 -2.54 -10.28
CA PHE A 170 2.10 -3.29 -11.30
C PHE A 170 1.23 -4.37 -10.66
N ILE A 171 0.19 -4.78 -11.40
CA ILE A 171 -0.58 -5.98 -11.10
C ILE A 171 0.02 -7.12 -11.91
N MET A 172 0.13 -8.29 -11.30
CA MET A 172 0.56 -9.52 -11.94
C MET A 172 -0.47 -10.62 -11.69
N VAL A 173 -0.90 -11.28 -12.75
CA VAL A 173 -1.79 -12.45 -12.67
C VAL A 173 -1.02 -13.63 -13.22
N GLN A 174 -1.08 -14.79 -12.54
CA GLN A 174 -0.29 -15.96 -12.87
C GLN A 174 -1.17 -17.21 -12.98
N TRP A 175 -0.89 -18.05 -13.99
CA TRP A 175 -1.53 -19.34 -14.21
C TRP A 175 -0.50 -20.46 -14.15
N CYS A 176 -0.82 -21.50 -13.38
CA CYS A 176 -0.03 -22.73 -13.31
C CYS A 176 -0.53 -23.78 -14.33
N SER A 177 -1.26 -23.36 -15.37
CA SER A 177 -1.74 -24.17 -16.47
C SER A 177 -1.93 -23.28 -17.69
N SER A 178 -1.25 -23.61 -18.79
CA SER A 178 -1.37 -22.91 -20.07
C SER A 178 -2.78 -23.02 -20.66
N LEU A 179 -3.45 -24.17 -20.48
CA LEU A 179 -4.83 -24.37 -20.93
C LEU A 179 -5.82 -23.39 -20.28
N LYS A 180 -5.58 -23.00 -19.03
CA LYS A 180 -6.39 -21.98 -18.35
C LYS A 180 -6.11 -20.60 -18.93
N ALA A 181 -4.84 -20.30 -19.22
CA ALA A 181 -4.43 -19.03 -19.81
C ALA A 181 -4.98 -18.84 -21.25
N GLU A 182 -4.98 -19.89 -22.07
CA GLU A 182 -5.52 -19.86 -23.44
C GLU A 182 -7.01 -19.49 -23.50
N ARG A 183 -7.80 -19.91 -22.50
CA ARG A 183 -9.23 -19.54 -22.40
C ARG A 183 -9.44 -18.05 -22.14
N ILE A 184 -8.42 -17.36 -21.67
CA ILE A 184 -8.49 -15.99 -21.17
C ILE A 184 -8.08 -14.96 -22.24
N ASP A 185 -7.40 -15.39 -23.30
CA ASP A 185 -7.00 -14.53 -24.42
C ASP A 185 -8.23 -13.99 -25.23
N SER A 186 -9.43 -14.27 -24.72
CA SER A 186 -10.65 -13.67 -25.20
C SER A 186 -10.76 -12.21 -24.69
N VAL A 187 -11.11 -11.30 -25.59
CA VAL A 187 -11.25 -9.83 -25.41
C VAL A 187 -11.96 -9.41 -24.10
N GLY A 188 -12.83 -10.29 -23.53
CA GLY A 188 -13.58 -10.01 -22.31
C GLY A 188 -12.73 -10.01 -21.04
N VAL A 189 -11.80 -10.94 -20.89
CA VAL A 189 -11.03 -11.12 -19.64
C VAL A 189 -9.93 -10.06 -19.52
N MET A 190 -9.33 -9.66 -20.63
CA MET A 190 -8.37 -8.54 -20.64
C MET A 190 -9.03 -7.21 -20.28
N GLY A 191 -10.32 -7.05 -20.62
CA GLY A 191 -11.12 -5.93 -20.16
C GLY A 191 -11.31 -5.91 -18.65
N GLU A 192 -11.58 -7.06 -18.03
CA GLU A 192 -11.72 -7.16 -16.57
C GLU A 192 -10.38 -6.88 -15.85
N LEU A 193 -9.26 -7.39 -16.37
CA LEU A 193 -7.94 -7.09 -15.83
C LEU A 193 -7.66 -5.57 -15.83
N THR A 194 -8.00 -4.89 -16.92
CA THR A 194 -7.85 -3.43 -17.04
C THR A 194 -8.74 -2.67 -16.05
N LYS A 195 -10.01 -3.06 -15.93
CA LYS A 195 -10.95 -2.44 -14.97
C LYS A 195 -10.46 -2.58 -13.52
N VAL A 196 -10.03 -3.78 -13.15
CA VAL A 196 -9.52 -4.03 -11.80
C VAL A 196 -8.24 -3.23 -11.55
N ARG A 197 -7.31 -3.17 -12.53
CA ARG A 197 -6.13 -2.31 -12.47
C ARG A 197 -6.49 -0.86 -12.18
N ASP A 198 -7.47 -0.32 -12.90
CA ASP A 198 -7.88 1.09 -12.77
C ASP A 198 -8.51 1.36 -11.40
N ARG A 199 -9.35 0.44 -10.90
CA ARG A 199 -9.93 0.52 -9.56
C ARG A 199 -8.84 0.48 -8.47
N ILE A 200 -7.90 -0.46 -8.53
CA ILE A 200 -6.78 -0.56 -7.59
C ILE A 200 -5.90 0.70 -7.67
N THR A 201 -5.64 1.23 -8.87
CA THR A 201 -4.89 2.47 -9.06
C THR A 201 -5.56 3.65 -8.36
N ALA A 202 -6.90 3.75 -8.46
CA ALA A 202 -7.68 4.79 -7.79
C ALA A 202 -7.57 4.68 -6.27
N GLN A 203 -7.69 3.48 -5.70
CA GLN A 203 -7.57 3.24 -4.26
C GLN A 203 -6.17 3.56 -3.72
N LEU A 204 -5.12 3.09 -4.38
CA LEU A 204 -3.74 3.41 -3.99
C LEU A 204 -3.41 4.90 -4.17
N GLY A 205 -4.07 5.58 -5.09
CA GLY A 205 -3.95 7.03 -5.29
C GLY A 205 -4.52 7.86 -4.13
N GLN A 206 -5.52 7.34 -3.42
CA GLN A 206 -6.11 8.00 -2.25
C GLN A 206 -5.18 8.00 -1.03
N GLN A 207 -4.30 7.00 -0.89
CA GLN A 207 -3.35 6.91 0.22
C GLN A 207 -2.27 8.02 0.19
N LYS A 208 -2.03 8.62 -0.96
CA LYS A 208 -0.98 9.65 -1.16
C LYS A 208 -1.46 11.08 -0.91
N ARG A 209 -2.74 11.27 -0.56
CA ARG A 209 -3.32 12.55 -0.19
C ARG A 209 -3.46 12.67 1.33
#